data_f0adf0a0fd412dbd6fecbd01dc2da1ca
#
_entry.id   f0adf0a0fd412dbd6fecbd01dc2da1ca
#
_cell.length_a   1.000
_cell.length_b   1.000
_cell.length_c   1.000
_cell.angle_alpha   90.00
_cell.angle_beta   90.00
_cell.angle_gamma   90.00
#
_symmetry.space_group_name_H-M   'P 1'
#
loop_
_entity.id
_entity.type
_entity.pdbx_description
1 polymer ?
#
loop_
_entity_poly.entity_id
_entity_poly.type
_entity_poly.pdbx_seq_one_letter_code
_entity_poly.pdbx_strand_id
1 'polypeptide(L)'
;MKASISDHILASAGALFYREGIRAVGIDRIIEETKVAKATLYRHFPSKDHLVAAYLQDRHERVIRSLEEVLNEVPSPRDQLNLIFERLHEKADSPEFRGCAFALAVAEHGDSERVVTVARAHKATVSQMFRALMERAGVEAAQPAAHLSLLYEGALATVAVGRDPQAVLTARDCALFVFDTALSSIKTAEKGRA
;
A
#
# COMPACT_ATOMS: atom_id res chain seq x y z
N MET A 1 -24.01 7.03 10.35
CA MET A 1 -24.00 5.77 11.12
C MET A 1 -23.01 5.92 12.29
N LYS A 2 -23.37 5.50 13.53
CA LYS A 2 -22.38 5.46 14.62
C LYS A 2 -21.37 4.35 14.31
N ALA A 3 -20.07 4.67 14.38
CA ALA A 3 -19.01 3.66 14.26
C ALA A 3 -19.23 2.55 15.30
N SER A 4 -19.04 1.30 14.91
CA SER A 4 -19.19 0.17 15.84
C SER A 4 -18.03 0.17 16.86
N ILE A 5 -18.20 -0.55 17.97
CA ILE A 5 -17.10 -0.75 18.94
C ILE A 5 -15.90 -1.43 18.28
N SER A 6 -16.14 -2.34 17.35
CA SER A 6 -15.09 -3.00 16.57
C SER A 6 -14.31 -1.98 15.74
N ASP A 7 -15.00 -1.08 15.03
CA ASP A 7 -14.36 -0.06 14.19
C ASP A 7 -13.54 0.91 15.04
N HIS A 8 -14.05 1.29 16.23
CA HIS A 8 -13.31 2.14 17.15
C HIS A 8 -12.02 1.48 17.64
N ILE A 9 -12.09 0.21 18.06
CA ILE A 9 -10.90 -0.55 18.47
C ILE A 9 -9.90 -0.64 17.31
N LEU A 10 -10.38 -0.98 16.12
CA LEU A 10 -9.55 -1.18 14.93
C LEU A 10 -8.85 0.11 14.50
N ALA A 11 -9.57 1.23 14.47
CA ALA A 11 -8.99 2.53 14.11
C ALA A 11 -7.91 2.98 15.11
N SER A 12 -8.20 2.87 16.42
CA SER A 12 -7.25 3.25 17.47
C SER A 12 -6.02 2.34 17.49
N ALA A 13 -6.23 1.02 17.42
CA ALA A 13 -5.11 0.07 17.36
C ALA A 13 -4.27 0.26 16.10
N GLY A 14 -4.90 0.49 14.95
CA GLY A 14 -4.21 0.72 13.68
C GLY A 14 -3.34 1.98 13.70
N ALA A 15 -3.81 3.07 14.31
CA ALA A 15 -3.04 4.29 14.51
C ALA A 15 -1.82 4.04 15.41
N LEU A 16 -2.00 3.33 16.53
CA LEU A 16 -0.91 2.95 17.44
C LEU A 16 0.10 2.04 16.74
N PHE A 17 -0.34 0.97 16.07
CA PHE A 17 0.55 0.05 15.36
C PHE A 17 1.39 0.74 14.30
N TYR A 18 0.80 1.65 13.55
CA TYR A 18 1.53 2.38 12.51
C TYR A 18 2.52 3.40 13.10
N ARG A 19 2.14 4.11 14.18
CA ARG A 19 2.96 5.14 14.79
C ARG A 19 4.06 4.60 15.69
N GLU A 20 3.72 3.63 16.56
CA GLU A 20 4.59 3.16 17.63
C GLU A 20 5.25 1.80 17.32
N GLY A 21 4.72 1.06 16.32
CA GLY A 21 5.15 -0.29 15.96
C GLY A 21 4.28 -1.37 16.60
N ILE A 22 4.09 -2.46 15.86
CA ILE A 22 3.23 -3.58 16.30
C ILE A 22 3.82 -4.27 17.54
N ARG A 23 5.15 -4.43 17.57
CA ARG A 23 5.83 -5.12 18.66
C ARG A 23 5.76 -4.34 19.97
N ALA A 24 5.91 -3.02 19.90
CA ALA A 24 5.89 -2.13 21.06
C ALA A 24 4.48 -1.95 21.66
N VAL A 25 3.43 -2.01 20.84
CA VAL A 25 2.05 -1.78 21.27
C VAL A 25 1.44 -3.06 21.84
N GLY A 26 1.31 -3.12 23.17
CA GLY A 26 0.62 -4.20 23.89
C GLY A 26 -0.92 -4.02 23.93
N ILE A 27 -1.63 -5.08 24.26
CA ILE A 27 -3.11 -5.05 24.40
C ILE A 27 -3.55 -4.03 25.47
N ASP A 28 -2.83 -3.93 26.57
CA ASP A 28 -3.19 -3.01 27.66
C ASP A 28 -3.07 -1.52 27.20
N ARG A 29 -2.09 -1.20 26.33
CA ARG A 29 -1.96 0.13 25.71
C ARG A 29 -3.15 0.46 24.80
N ILE A 30 -3.67 -0.55 24.07
CA ILE A 30 -4.85 -0.38 23.22
C ILE A 30 -6.12 -0.18 24.07
N ILE A 31 -6.25 -0.92 25.17
CA ILE A 31 -7.35 -0.76 26.14
C ILE A 31 -7.33 0.64 26.75
N GLU A 32 -6.15 1.13 27.11
CA GLU A 32 -5.98 2.49 27.65
C GLU A 32 -6.41 3.55 26.65
N GLU A 33 -6.05 3.40 25.36
CA GLU A 33 -6.40 4.34 24.30
C GLU A 33 -7.89 4.33 23.98
N THR A 34 -8.47 3.13 23.85
CA THR A 34 -9.87 2.93 23.42
C THR A 34 -10.88 3.10 24.55
N LYS A 35 -10.43 2.99 25.80
CA LYS A 35 -11.30 2.95 27.02
C LYS A 35 -12.32 1.81 27.01
N VAL A 36 -12.08 0.75 26.23
CA VAL A 36 -12.96 -0.43 26.22
C VAL A 36 -12.50 -1.47 27.28
N ALA A 37 -13.43 -2.25 27.79
CA ALA A 37 -13.09 -3.35 28.69
C ALA A 37 -12.28 -4.44 27.94
N LYS A 38 -11.30 -5.06 28.62
CA LYS A 38 -10.45 -6.14 28.07
C LYS A 38 -11.27 -7.28 27.48
N ALA A 39 -12.35 -7.68 28.16
CA ALA A 39 -13.28 -8.71 27.66
C ALA A 39 -13.99 -8.30 26.37
N THR A 40 -14.29 -7.01 26.20
CA THR A 40 -14.90 -6.49 24.98
C THR A 40 -13.92 -6.54 23.81
N LEU A 41 -12.65 -6.16 24.01
CA LEU A 41 -11.61 -6.26 23.00
C LEU A 41 -11.45 -7.71 22.52
N TYR A 42 -11.28 -8.66 23.44
CA TYR A 42 -11.09 -10.07 23.07
C TYR A 42 -12.32 -10.74 22.47
N ARG A 43 -13.52 -10.24 22.74
CA ARG A 43 -14.75 -10.70 22.07
C ARG A 43 -14.75 -10.34 20.57
N HIS A 44 -14.18 -9.18 20.19
CA HIS A 44 -14.07 -8.76 18.79
C HIS A 44 -12.81 -9.28 18.11
N PHE A 45 -11.70 -9.32 18.83
CA PHE A 45 -10.38 -9.73 18.32
C PHE A 45 -9.76 -10.74 19.28
N PRO A 46 -9.90 -12.06 19.02
CA PRO A 46 -9.51 -13.13 19.93
C PRO A 46 -8.02 -13.15 20.31
N SER A 47 -7.16 -12.53 19.52
CA SER A 47 -5.74 -12.35 19.81
C SER A 47 -5.19 -11.07 19.20
N LYS A 48 -3.96 -10.69 19.58
CA LYS A 48 -3.24 -9.58 18.93
C LYS A 48 -3.05 -9.83 17.43
N ASP A 49 -2.78 -11.06 17.01
CA ASP A 49 -2.62 -11.45 15.62
C ASP A 49 -3.89 -11.18 14.80
N HIS A 50 -5.08 -11.49 15.37
CA HIS A 50 -6.34 -11.17 14.72
C HIS A 50 -6.54 -9.66 14.56
N LEU A 51 -6.18 -8.89 15.58
CA LEU A 51 -6.30 -7.43 15.53
C LEU A 51 -5.32 -6.82 14.52
N VAL A 52 -4.07 -7.31 14.48
CA VAL A 52 -3.06 -6.86 13.50
C VAL A 52 -3.48 -7.22 12.08
N ALA A 53 -3.96 -8.44 11.85
CA ALA A 53 -4.46 -8.84 10.53
C ALA A 53 -5.67 -8.00 10.08
N ALA A 54 -6.61 -7.71 11.00
CA ALA A 54 -7.75 -6.84 10.72
C ALA A 54 -7.31 -5.40 10.39
N TYR A 55 -6.32 -4.86 11.12
CA TYR A 55 -5.71 -3.58 10.81
C TYR A 55 -5.10 -3.55 9.41
N LEU A 56 -4.36 -4.58 9.04
CA LEU A 56 -3.77 -4.67 7.69
C LEU A 56 -4.85 -4.82 6.62
N GLN A 57 -5.92 -5.57 6.89
CA GLN A 57 -7.04 -5.71 5.97
C GLN A 57 -7.76 -4.38 5.72
N ASP A 58 -8.09 -3.63 6.79
CA ASP A 58 -8.68 -2.29 6.67
C ASP A 58 -7.75 -1.33 5.89
N ARG A 59 -6.43 -1.41 6.15
CA ARG A 59 -5.46 -0.61 5.41
C ARG A 59 -5.35 -1.02 3.94
N HIS A 60 -5.43 -2.32 3.64
CA HIS A 60 -5.50 -2.83 2.28
C HIS A 60 -6.67 -2.22 1.53
N GLU A 61 -7.87 -2.30 2.08
CA GLU A 61 -9.09 -1.76 1.46
C GLU A 61 -8.98 -0.27 1.19
N ARG A 62 -8.42 0.50 2.13
CA ARG A 62 -8.21 1.95 1.94
C ARG A 62 -7.19 2.27 0.84
N VAL A 63 -6.07 1.53 0.78
CA VAL A 63 -5.06 1.73 -0.26
C VAL A 63 -5.61 1.35 -1.63
N ILE A 64 -6.27 0.20 -1.75
CA ILE A 64 -6.83 -0.25 -3.02
C ILE A 64 -7.90 0.70 -3.52
N ARG A 65 -8.82 1.13 -2.66
CA ARG A 65 -9.83 2.15 -3.01
C ARG A 65 -9.19 3.44 -3.52
N SER A 66 -8.16 3.93 -2.84
CA SER A 66 -7.43 5.14 -3.29
C SER A 66 -6.76 4.97 -4.66
N LEU A 67 -6.27 3.77 -4.99
CA LEU A 67 -5.73 3.46 -6.31
C LEU A 67 -6.84 3.34 -7.37
N GLU A 68 -7.95 2.68 -7.04
CA GLU A 68 -9.13 2.58 -7.92
C GLU A 68 -9.73 3.95 -8.25
N GLU A 69 -9.78 4.86 -7.27
CA GLU A 69 -10.21 6.24 -7.49
C GLU A 69 -9.35 6.93 -8.55
N VAL A 70 -8.02 6.76 -8.51
CA VAL A 70 -7.10 7.28 -9.55
C VAL A 70 -7.44 6.71 -10.93
N LEU A 71 -7.72 5.40 -11.01
CA LEU A 71 -8.05 4.75 -12.27
C LEU A 71 -9.35 5.26 -12.90
N ASN A 72 -10.24 5.81 -12.08
CA ASN A 72 -11.52 6.39 -12.53
C ASN A 72 -11.45 7.91 -12.77
N GLU A 73 -10.47 8.59 -12.21
CA GLU A 73 -10.34 10.06 -12.28
C GLU A 73 -9.81 10.53 -13.61
N VAL A 74 -8.83 9.83 -14.18
CA VAL A 74 -8.21 10.16 -15.46
C VAL A 74 -8.23 8.97 -16.42
N PRO A 75 -8.54 9.17 -17.71
CA PRO A 75 -8.72 8.07 -18.67
C PRO A 75 -7.39 7.48 -19.18
N SER A 76 -6.33 8.28 -19.24
CA SER A 76 -5.04 7.86 -19.78
C SER A 76 -4.26 7.00 -18.80
N PRO A 77 -3.83 5.76 -19.16
CA PRO A 77 -2.99 4.92 -18.28
C PRO A 77 -1.70 5.61 -17.84
N ARG A 78 -1.10 6.45 -18.70
CA ARG A 78 0.09 7.22 -18.36
C ARG A 78 -0.20 8.27 -17.28
N ASP A 79 -1.32 8.98 -17.40
CA ASP A 79 -1.72 9.99 -16.41
C ASP A 79 -2.16 9.32 -15.09
N GLN A 80 -2.79 8.16 -15.17
CA GLN A 80 -3.07 7.32 -14.00
C GLN A 80 -1.78 6.94 -13.26
N LEU A 81 -0.75 6.50 -13.97
CA LEU A 81 0.56 6.19 -13.40
C LEU A 81 1.17 7.42 -12.71
N ASN A 82 1.17 8.57 -13.38
CA ASN A 82 1.65 9.84 -12.82
C ASN A 82 0.90 10.17 -11.52
N LEU A 83 -0.44 10.16 -11.55
CA LEU A 83 -1.28 10.52 -10.42
C LEU A 83 -1.15 9.56 -9.21
N ILE A 84 -0.89 8.26 -9.45
CA ILE A 84 -0.58 7.29 -8.38
C ILE A 84 0.63 7.77 -7.57
N PHE A 85 1.70 8.18 -8.24
CA PHE A 85 2.92 8.64 -7.56
C PHE A 85 2.74 10.04 -6.96
N GLU A 86 2.00 10.96 -7.58
CA GLU A 86 1.69 12.26 -7.00
C GLU A 86 0.93 12.12 -5.68
N ARG A 87 -0.11 11.29 -5.63
CA ARG A 87 -0.83 11.00 -4.38
C ARG A 87 0.03 10.28 -3.33
N LEU A 88 0.96 9.45 -3.78
CA LEU A 88 1.94 8.87 -2.86
C LEU A 88 2.89 9.94 -2.30
N HIS A 89 3.35 10.87 -3.13
CA HIS A 89 4.19 11.99 -2.70
C HIS A 89 3.48 12.85 -1.65
N GLU A 90 2.22 13.23 -1.88
CA GLU A 90 1.41 13.98 -0.92
C GLU A 90 1.30 13.26 0.43
N LYS A 91 1.09 11.94 0.42
CA LYS A 91 1.06 11.12 1.64
C LYS A 91 2.43 11.02 2.31
N ALA A 92 3.49 10.96 1.50
CA ALA A 92 4.87 10.81 1.98
C ALA A 92 5.42 12.08 2.63
N ASP A 93 4.86 13.25 2.32
CA ASP A 93 5.21 14.53 2.93
C ASP A 93 4.66 14.69 4.37
N SER A 94 3.82 13.77 4.82
CA SER A 94 3.31 13.78 6.20
C SER A 94 4.38 13.35 7.20
N PRO A 95 4.52 14.05 8.35
CA PRO A 95 5.44 13.66 9.43
C PRO A 95 5.10 12.27 10.02
N GLU A 96 3.85 11.82 9.91
CA GLU A 96 3.41 10.50 10.35
C GLU A 96 3.75 9.39 9.35
N PHE A 97 4.25 9.71 8.15
CA PHE A 97 4.57 8.71 7.16
C PHE A 97 5.74 7.83 7.59
N ARG A 98 5.51 6.52 7.64
CA ARG A 98 6.50 5.50 8.04
C ARG A 98 6.77 4.45 6.97
N GLY A 99 6.37 4.75 5.73
CA GLY A 99 6.51 3.80 4.62
C GLY A 99 5.38 2.76 4.56
N CYS A 100 5.72 1.58 4.09
CA CYS A 100 4.76 0.52 3.87
C CYS A 100 4.39 -0.20 5.17
N ALA A 101 3.14 -0.04 5.63
CA ALA A 101 2.64 -0.70 6.84
C ALA A 101 2.69 -2.24 6.77
N PHE A 102 2.58 -2.82 5.59
CA PHE A 102 2.66 -4.28 5.39
C PHE A 102 4.09 -4.78 5.54
N ALA A 103 5.07 -4.05 5.02
CA ALA A 103 6.48 -4.38 5.20
C ALA A 103 6.90 -4.26 6.68
N LEU A 104 6.47 -3.18 7.35
CA LEU A 104 6.70 -3.00 8.79
C LEU A 104 6.07 -4.13 9.60
N ALA A 105 4.83 -4.50 9.29
CA ALA A 105 4.14 -5.58 9.99
C ALA A 105 4.85 -6.93 9.85
N VAL A 106 5.33 -7.27 8.66
CA VAL A 106 6.10 -8.52 8.44
C VAL A 106 7.45 -8.46 9.14
N ALA A 107 8.13 -7.32 9.15
CA ALA A 107 9.41 -7.18 9.85
C ALA A 107 9.27 -7.32 11.38
N GLU A 108 8.17 -6.82 11.95
CA GLU A 108 7.94 -6.83 13.40
C GLU A 108 7.17 -8.06 13.91
N HIS A 109 6.37 -8.71 13.08
CA HIS A 109 5.40 -9.76 13.46
C HIS A 109 5.29 -10.87 12.40
N GLY A 110 6.40 -11.16 11.71
CA GLY A 110 6.47 -12.13 10.62
C GLY A 110 6.40 -13.60 11.03
N ASP A 111 6.37 -13.89 12.32
CA ASP A 111 6.07 -15.21 12.90
C ASP A 111 4.56 -15.55 12.86
N SER A 112 3.70 -14.56 12.68
CA SER A 112 2.28 -14.75 12.46
C SER A 112 1.95 -15.00 10.99
N GLU A 113 1.63 -16.26 10.64
CA GLU A 113 1.22 -16.62 9.28
C GLU A 113 0.01 -15.80 8.80
N ARG A 114 -0.90 -15.47 9.69
CA ARG A 114 -2.08 -14.63 9.42
C ARG A 114 -1.67 -13.24 8.93
N VAL A 115 -0.71 -12.60 9.58
CA VAL A 115 -0.19 -11.28 9.22
C VAL A 115 0.54 -11.34 7.87
N VAL A 116 1.40 -12.35 7.70
CA VAL A 116 2.15 -12.56 6.45
C VAL A 116 1.21 -12.79 5.27
N THR A 117 0.14 -13.58 5.46
CA THR A 117 -0.85 -13.86 4.41
C THR A 117 -1.53 -12.58 3.92
N VAL A 118 -2.00 -11.71 4.82
CA VAL A 118 -2.63 -10.43 4.44
C VAL A 118 -1.62 -9.52 3.73
N ALA A 119 -0.39 -9.45 4.22
CA ALA A 119 0.65 -8.63 3.60
C ALA A 119 1.00 -9.11 2.18
N ARG A 120 1.15 -10.41 1.97
CA ARG A 120 1.39 -11.00 0.65
C ARG A 120 0.24 -10.75 -0.32
N ALA A 121 -1.00 -10.93 0.13
CA ALA A 121 -2.19 -10.66 -0.66
C ALA A 121 -2.25 -9.19 -1.11
N HIS A 122 -1.96 -8.25 -0.20
CA HIS A 122 -1.89 -6.83 -0.55
C HIS A 122 -0.85 -6.56 -1.65
N LYS A 123 0.36 -7.09 -1.50
CA LYS A 123 1.44 -6.90 -2.50
C LYS A 123 1.07 -7.48 -3.86
N ALA A 124 0.45 -8.65 -3.87
CA ALA A 124 -0.04 -9.26 -5.11
C ALA A 124 -1.10 -8.40 -5.79
N THR A 125 -2.06 -7.84 -5.03
CA THR A 125 -3.11 -6.96 -5.57
C THR A 125 -2.50 -5.69 -6.18
N VAL A 126 -1.58 -5.02 -5.49
CA VAL A 126 -0.91 -3.81 -6.03
C VAL A 126 -0.14 -4.14 -7.31
N SER A 127 0.58 -5.26 -7.34
CA SER A 127 1.28 -5.70 -8.55
C SER A 127 0.33 -6.00 -9.72
N GLN A 128 -0.83 -6.62 -9.45
CA GLN A 128 -1.86 -6.86 -10.46
C GLN A 128 -2.46 -5.56 -11.00
N MET A 129 -2.63 -4.52 -10.17
CA MET A 129 -3.11 -3.22 -10.62
C MET A 129 -2.15 -2.54 -11.60
N PHE A 130 -0.83 -2.58 -11.34
CA PHE A 130 0.17 -2.08 -12.29
C PHE A 130 0.17 -2.90 -13.59
N ARG A 131 -0.01 -4.22 -13.48
CA ARG A 131 -0.15 -5.08 -14.66
C ARG A 131 -1.37 -4.69 -15.51
N ALA A 132 -2.54 -4.57 -14.90
CA ALA A 132 -3.76 -4.15 -15.58
C ALA A 132 -3.64 -2.75 -16.19
N LEU A 133 -2.91 -1.84 -15.55
CA LEU A 133 -2.61 -0.51 -16.11
C LEU A 133 -1.77 -0.61 -17.39
N MET A 134 -0.73 -1.44 -17.41
CA MET A 134 0.11 -1.67 -18.59
C MET A 134 -0.68 -2.36 -19.72
N GLU A 135 -1.50 -3.37 -19.39
CA GLU A 135 -2.36 -4.07 -20.37
C GLU A 135 -3.35 -3.12 -21.04
N ARG A 136 -3.97 -2.19 -20.28
CA ARG A 136 -4.84 -1.14 -20.86
C ARG A 136 -4.08 -0.16 -21.76
N ALA A 137 -2.78 0.00 -21.57
CA ALA A 137 -1.92 0.77 -22.45
C ALA A 137 -1.49 -0.02 -23.69
N GLY A 138 -1.90 -1.29 -23.84
CA GLY A 138 -1.49 -2.16 -24.93
C GLY A 138 -0.17 -2.89 -24.70
N VAL A 139 0.37 -2.87 -23.46
CA VAL A 139 1.62 -3.54 -23.10
C VAL A 139 1.32 -4.85 -22.37
N GLU A 140 1.37 -5.97 -23.04
CA GLU A 140 1.12 -7.30 -22.47
C GLU A 140 2.32 -7.88 -21.72
N ALA A 141 3.50 -7.26 -21.81
CA ALA A 141 4.72 -7.75 -21.17
C ALA A 141 4.65 -7.63 -19.63
N ALA A 142 4.90 -8.72 -18.93
CA ALA A 142 4.89 -8.76 -17.47
C ALA A 142 6.03 -7.95 -16.82
N GLN A 143 7.18 -7.83 -17.50
CA GLN A 143 8.38 -7.20 -16.95
C GLN A 143 8.23 -5.71 -16.67
N PRO A 144 7.67 -4.85 -17.55
CA PRO A 144 7.44 -3.45 -17.23
C PRO A 144 6.54 -3.24 -15.99
N ALA A 145 5.46 -4.03 -15.86
CA ALA A 145 4.58 -3.97 -14.69
C ALA A 145 5.31 -4.33 -13.38
N ALA A 146 6.22 -5.33 -13.44
CA ALA A 146 7.07 -5.66 -12.29
C ALA A 146 8.01 -4.52 -11.91
N HIS A 147 8.59 -3.83 -12.90
CA HIS A 147 9.42 -2.65 -12.64
C HIS A 147 8.61 -1.53 -11.96
N LEU A 148 7.39 -1.25 -12.42
CA LEU A 148 6.51 -0.24 -11.79
C LEU A 148 6.22 -0.60 -10.33
N SER A 149 5.93 -1.87 -10.05
CA SER A 149 5.70 -2.36 -8.68
C SER A 149 6.94 -2.17 -7.79
N LEU A 150 8.13 -2.49 -8.29
CA LEU A 150 9.38 -2.32 -7.56
C LEU A 150 9.70 -0.84 -7.30
N LEU A 151 9.46 0.04 -8.26
CA LEU A 151 9.66 1.49 -8.10
C LEU A 151 8.70 2.06 -7.04
N TYR A 152 7.44 1.64 -7.04
CA TYR A 152 6.47 2.04 -6.03
C TYR A 152 6.89 1.58 -4.63
N GLU A 153 7.29 0.33 -4.48
CA GLU A 153 7.77 -0.21 -3.20
C GLU A 153 9.09 0.42 -2.75
N GLY A 154 10.00 0.64 -3.69
CA GLY A 154 11.28 1.31 -3.44
C GLY A 154 11.07 2.74 -2.94
N ALA A 155 10.14 3.50 -3.51
CA ALA A 155 9.78 4.84 -3.05
C ALA A 155 9.30 4.82 -1.59
N LEU A 156 8.37 3.90 -1.25
CA LEU A 156 7.87 3.74 0.13
C LEU A 156 9.01 3.47 1.13
N ALA A 157 9.95 2.60 0.76
CA ALA A 157 11.08 2.23 1.62
C ALA A 157 12.09 3.38 1.75
N THR A 158 12.41 4.07 0.64
CA THR A 158 13.38 5.16 0.62
C THR A 158 12.91 6.33 1.47
N VAL A 159 11.65 6.74 1.33
CA VAL A 159 11.08 7.82 2.17
C VAL A 159 11.01 7.41 3.65
N ALA A 160 10.71 6.15 3.94
CA ALA A 160 10.65 5.68 5.34
C ALA A 160 11.98 5.87 6.08
N VAL A 161 13.11 5.72 5.38
CA VAL A 161 14.46 5.85 5.93
C VAL A 161 14.98 7.29 5.80
N GLY A 162 14.91 7.86 4.60
CA GLY A 162 15.52 9.15 4.27
C GLY A 162 14.69 10.36 4.70
N ARG A 163 13.40 10.18 4.99
CA ARG A 163 12.46 11.28 5.31
C ARG A 163 12.37 12.37 4.24
N ASP A 164 12.75 12.01 3.00
CA ASP A 164 12.70 12.90 1.84
C ASP A 164 11.59 12.43 0.88
N PRO A 165 10.44 13.13 0.80
CA PRO A 165 9.35 12.77 -0.11
C PRO A 165 9.73 12.93 -1.59
N GLN A 166 10.80 13.67 -1.94
CA GLN A 166 11.28 13.82 -3.32
C GLN A 166 11.69 12.48 -3.95
N ALA A 167 12.05 11.49 -3.15
CA ALA A 167 12.32 10.12 -3.62
C ALA A 167 11.10 9.51 -4.37
N VAL A 168 9.88 9.90 -4.01
CA VAL A 168 8.66 9.46 -4.72
C VAL A 168 8.60 10.05 -6.12
N LEU A 169 8.94 11.34 -6.29
CA LEU A 169 8.95 11.99 -7.60
C LEU A 169 10.06 11.43 -8.50
N THR A 170 11.22 11.09 -7.92
CA THR A 170 12.27 10.38 -8.64
C THR A 170 11.80 9.00 -9.13
N ALA A 171 11.12 8.25 -8.28
CA ALA A 171 10.55 6.95 -8.66
C ALA A 171 9.44 7.10 -9.72
N ARG A 172 8.61 8.16 -9.65
CA ARG A 172 7.63 8.52 -10.68
C ARG A 172 8.28 8.72 -12.04
N ASP A 173 9.33 9.53 -12.09
CA ASP A 173 10.01 9.84 -13.35
C ASP A 173 10.61 8.58 -13.99
N CYS A 174 11.20 7.70 -13.16
CA CYS A 174 11.65 6.38 -13.61
C CYS A 174 10.47 5.50 -14.07
N ALA A 175 9.34 5.52 -13.38
CA ALA A 175 8.16 4.74 -13.75
C ALA A 175 7.57 5.20 -15.09
N LEU A 176 7.49 6.51 -15.31
CA LEU A 176 7.05 7.09 -16.60
C LEU A 176 8.02 6.74 -17.74
N PHE A 177 9.32 6.76 -17.48
CA PHE A 177 10.32 6.32 -18.46
C PHE A 177 10.16 4.84 -18.85
N VAL A 178 9.95 3.95 -17.86
CA VAL A 178 9.67 2.53 -18.10
C VAL A 178 8.41 2.35 -18.94
N PHE A 179 7.35 3.08 -18.61
CA PHE A 179 6.08 3.05 -19.31
C PHE A 179 6.22 3.49 -20.79
N ASP A 180 6.83 4.66 -21.03
CA ASP A 180 7.00 5.24 -22.36
C ASP A 180 7.92 4.36 -23.24
N THR A 181 8.97 3.77 -22.66
CA THR A 181 9.88 2.84 -23.34
C THR A 181 9.16 1.57 -23.78
N ALA A 182 8.34 0.98 -22.91
CA ALA A 182 7.57 -0.21 -23.23
C ALA A 182 6.58 0.03 -24.37
N LEU A 183 5.88 1.16 -24.38
CA LEU A 183 4.99 1.56 -25.48
C LEU A 183 5.72 1.77 -26.80
N SER A 184 6.89 2.40 -26.75
CA SER A 184 7.69 2.68 -27.97
C SER A 184 8.18 1.38 -28.62
N SER A 185 8.54 0.39 -27.81
CA SER A 185 9.00 -0.91 -28.28
C SER A 185 7.91 -1.67 -29.05
N ILE A 186 6.65 -1.58 -28.61
CA ILE A 186 5.51 -2.21 -29.31
C ILE A 186 5.27 -1.55 -30.67
N LYS A 187 5.22 -0.21 -30.71
CA LYS A 187 5.00 0.54 -31.96
C LYS A 187 6.07 0.26 -33.01
N THR A 188 7.30 0.02 -32.57
CA THR A 188 8.43 -0.32 -33.47
C THR A 188 8.26 -1.75 -34.01
N ALA A 189 7.85 -2.70 -33.17
CA ALA A 189 7.61 -4.07 -33.57
C ALA A 189 6.46 -4.22 -34.57
N GLU A 190 5.40 -3.44 -34.43
CA GLU A 190 4.25 -3.40 -35.35
C GLU A 190 4.65 -2.84 -36.73
N LYS A 191 5.43 -1.74 -36.76
CA LYS A 191 5.92 -1.15 -38.00
C LYS A 191 6.89 -2.05 -38.76
N GLY A 192 7.62 -2.93 -38.09
CA GLY A 192 8.55 -3.87 -38.73
C GLY A 192 7.85 -5.13 -39.30
N ARG A 193 6.57 -5.31 -39.00
CA ARG A 193 5.75 -6.44 -39.50
C ARG A 193 4.81 -6.06 -40.66
N ALA A 194 4.63 -4.77 -40.94
CA ALA A 194 3.86 -4.20 -42.05
C ALA A 194 4.75 -3.91 -43.27
#